data_1ba151bc8c2fedeec60bdd9aac09686d
#
_entry.id   1ba151bc8c2fedeec60bdd9aac09686d
#
_cell.length_a   1.000
_cell.length_b   1.000
_cell.length_c   1.000
_cell.angle_alpha   90.00
_cell.angle_beta   90.00
_cell.angle_gamma   90.00
#
_symmetry.space_group_name_H-M   'P 1'
#
loop_
_entity.id
_entity.type
_entity.pdbx_description
1 polymer ?
#
loop_
_entity_poly.entity_id
_entity_poly.type
_entity_poly.pdbx_seq_one_letter_code
_entity_poly.pdbx_strand_id
1 'polypeptide(L)'
;MRGRPKIKLARTYEEAVRIFNQYRDNMLGIISDMSFMHDGVKDPYAGYKFGQYVRKTGLIIPFVLESSEASNKVYAKELGASFIDKNSKSYPQDLRKKIMQRFGFGDFVILNPQTKEEIMRIKDLKDLQKKVFQIPDDSLVYHLSRNHFSRFFYSRAMFPPAEVLKRVDVSDYK
;
A
#
# COMPACT_ATOMS: atom_id res chain seq x y z
N MET A 1 17.33 9.07 -15.64
CA MET A 1 15.93 8.74 -16.02
C MET A 1 15.05 8.84 -14.78
N ARG A 2 14.01 9.67 -14.78
CA ARG A 2 13.02 9.64 -13.70
C ARG A 2 12.04 8.50 -13.98
N GLY A 3 12.07 7.44 -13.18
CA GLY A 3 11.10 6.37 -13.26
C GLY A 3 9.70 6.90 -12.97
N ARG A 4 8.73 6.61 -13.84
CA ARG A 4 7.32 6.93 -13.61
C ARG A 4 6.61 5.64 -13.18
N PRO A 5 5.73 5.68 -12.17
CA PRO A 5 4.92 4.53 -11.82
C PRO A 5 4.07 4.13 -13.02
N LYS A 6 3.99 2.82 -13.26
CA LYS A 6 3.15 2.25 -14.32
C LYS A 6 1.89 1.66 -13.70
N ILE A 7 0.75 1.96 -14.28
CA ILE A 7 -0.51 1.33 -13.92
C ILE A 7 -0.67 0.06 -14.77
N LYS A 8 -0.97 -1.05 -14.10
CA LYS A 8 -1.38 -2.31 -14.72
C LYS A 8 -2.85 -2.51 -14.45
N LEU A 9 -3.62 -2.76 -15.49
CA LEU A 9 -5.05 -3.01 -15.39
C LEU A 9 -5.33 -4.50 -15.58
N ALA A 10 -6.12 -5.07 -14.68
CA ALA A 10 -6.67 -6.41 -14.77
C ALA A 10 -8.19 -6.33 -14.85
N ARG A 11 -8.80 -7.12 -15.70
CA ARG A 11 -10.26 -7.19 -15.89
C ARG A 11 -10.87 -8.46 -15.31
N THR A 12 -10.04 -9.48 -15.07
CA THR A 12 -10.44 -10.75 -14.45
C THR A 12 -9.56 -11.09 -13.27
N TYR A 13 -10.00 -12.01 -12.44
CA TYR A 13 -9.26 -12.52 -11.28
C TYR A 13 -7.94 -13.17 -11.72
N GLU A 14 -7.98 -14.01 -12.77
CA GLU A 14 -6.83 -14.73 -13.30
C GLU A 14 -5.77 -13.74 -13.83
N GLU A 15 -6.22 -12.70 -14.50
CA GLU A 15 -5.33 -11.62 -14.97
C GLU A 15 -4.72 -10.85 -13.80
N ALA A 16 -5.50 -10.55 -12.77
CA ALA A 16 -5.02 -9.88 -11.56
C ALA A 16 -3.95 -10.72 -10.85
N VAL A 17 -4.18 -12.02 -10.68
CA VAL A 17 -3.21 -12.97 -10.11
C VAL A 17 -1.94 -13.04 -10.96
N ARG A 18 -2.06 -13.15 -12.29
CA ARG A 18 -0.92 -13.18 -13.20
C ARG A 18 -0.07 -11.90 -13.10
N ILE A 19 -0.72 -10.73 -13.16
CA ILE A 19 -0.03 -9.43 -13.04
C ILE A 19 0.61 -9.29 -11.66
N PHE A 20 -0.09 -9.67 -10.60
CA PHE A 20 0.46 -9.64 -9.25
C PHE A 20 1.74 -10.49 -9.15
N ASN A 21 1.69 -11.75 -9.57
CA ASN A 21 2.85 -12.65 -9.49
C ASN A 21 4.06 -12.14 -10.29
N GLN A 22 3.80 -11.49 -11.43
CA GLN A 22 4.86 -10.93 -12.27
C GLN A 22 5.52 -9.68 -11.66
N TYR A 23 4.78 -8.84 -10.94
CA TYR A 23 5.24 -7.51 -10.53
C TYR A 23 5.25 -7.29 -9.01
N ARG A 24 4.87 -8.28 -8.20
CA ARG A 24 4.66 -8.14 -6.75
C ARG A 24 5.83 -7.48 -6.01
N ASP A 25 7.07 -7.76 -6.45
CA ASP A 25 8.26 -7.25 -5.77
C ASP A 25 8.44 -5.74 -5.91
N ASN A 26 7.88 -5.15 -6.97
CA ASN A 26 7.95 -3.71 -7.27
C ASN A 26 6.59 -3.01 -7.19
N MET A 27 5.59 -3.66 -6.58
CA MET A 27 4.23 -3.14 -6.51
C MET A 27 4.07 -2.15 -5.36
N LEU A 28 3.69 -0.92 -5.68
CA LEU A 28 3.46 0.14 -4.69
C LEU A 28 2.12 -0.01 -3.96
N GLY A 29 1.13 -0.55 -4.63
CA GLY A 29 -0.19 -0.78 -4.07
C GLY A 29 -1.15 -1.36 -5.08
N ILE A 30 -2.28 -1.83 -4.58
CA ILE A 30 -3.35 -2.46 -5.37
C ILE A 30 -4.65 -1.70 -5.10
N ILE A 31 -5.40 -1.41 -6.16
CA ILE A 31 -6.76 -0.93 -6.08
C ILE A 31 -7.62 -1.99 -6.76
N SER A 32 -8.61 -2.50 -6.07
CA SER A 32 -9.48 -3.56 -6.56
C SER A 32 -10.94 -3.20 -6.34
N ASP A 33 -11.74 -3.36 -7.39
CA ASP A 33 -13.19 -3.46 -7.22
C ASP A 33 -13.53 -4.71 -6.38
N MET A 34 -14.65 -4.69 -5.69
CA MET A 34 -15.16 -5.85 -4.97
C MET A 34 -15.65 -6.95 -5.91
N SER A 35 -16.31 -6.58 -7.01
CA SER A 35 -16.93 -7.50 -7.95
C SER A 35 -16.38 -7.36 -9.35
N PHE A 36 -15.85 -8.45 -9.91
CA PHE A 36 -15.39 -8.55 -11.30
C PHE A 36 -15.40 -10.01 -11.78
N MET A 37 -14.95 -10.27 -13.02
CA MET A 37 -14.97 -11.60 -13.62
C MET A 37 -13.98 -12.55 -12.95
N HIS A 38 -14.45 -13.76 -12.63
CA HIS A 38 -13.67 -14.87 -12.09
C HIS A 38 -14.23 -16.17 -12.65
N ASP A 39 -13.39 -17.01 -13.25
CA ASP A 39 -13.78 -18.24 -13.94
C ASP A 39 -14.91 -18.03 -14.98
N GLY A 40 -14.83 -16.91 -15.72
CA GLY A 40 -15.79 -16.57 -16.77
C GLY A 40 -17.16 -16.06 -16.29
N VAL A 41 -17.37 -15.93 -14.97
CA VAL A 41 -18.62 -15.41 -14.40
C VAL A 41 -18.35 -14.18 -13.52
N LYS A 42 -19.34 -13.33 -13.33
CA LYS A 42 -19.25 -12.19 -12.42
C LYS A 42 -19.29 -12.68 -10.97
N ASP A 43 -18.18 -12.56 -10.25
CA ASP A 43 -18.07 -12.94 -8.84
C ASP A 43 -18.18 -11.67 -7.95
N PRO A 44 -19.20 -11.58 -7.07
CA PRO A 44 -19.41 -10.43 -6.20
C PRO A 44 -18.30 -10.26 -5.15
N TYR A 45 -17.49 -11.29 -4.93
CA TYR A 45 -16.39 -11.31 -3.94
C TYR A 45 -15.00 -11.45 -4.55
N ALA A 46 -14.85 -11.28 -5.86
CA ALA A 46 -13.57 -11.47 -6.56
C ALA A 46 -12.45 -10.61 -5.96
N GLY A 47 -12.74 -9.34 -5.63
CA GLY A 47 -11.77 -8.44 -5.03
C GLY A 47 -11.33 -8.85 -3.62
N TYR A 48 -12.25 -9.36 -2.81
CA TYR A 48 -11.92 -9.92 -1.51
C TYR A 48 -11.06 -11.18 -1.63
N LYS A 49 -11.44 -12.12 -2.50
CA LYS A 49 -10.66 -13.34 -2.78
C LYS A 49 -9.25 -13.01 -3.28
N PHE A 50 -9.14 -12.03 -4.18
CA PHE A 50 -7.85 -11.55 -4.64
C PHE A 50 -7.02 -10.93 -3.50
N GLY A 51 -7.66 -10.13 -2.64
CA GLY A 51 -7.01 -9.59 -1.44
C GLY A 51 -6.50 -10.70 -0.52
N GLN A 52 -7.28 -11.76 -0.29
CA GLN A 52 -6.85 -12.93 0.47
C GLN A 52 -5.65 -13.64 -0.17
N TYR A 53 -5.67 -13.80 -1.50
CA TYR A 53 -4.53 -14.35 -2.25
C TYR A 53 -3.26 -13.53 -2.02
N VAL A 54 -3.35 -12.21 -2.14
CA VAL A 54 -2.22 -11.30 -1.87
C VAL A 54 -1.71 -11.45 -0.44
N ARG A 55 -2.58 -11.54 0.56
CA ARG A 55 -2.19 -11.68 1.98
C ARG A 55 -1.50 -13.02 2.28
N LYS A 56 -1.92 -14.12 1.64
CA LYS A 56 -1.27 -15.44 1.78
C LYS A 56 0.20 -15.44 1.36
N THR A 57 0.65 -14.49 0.54
CA THR A 57 2.07 -14.40 0.15
C THR A 57 2.96 -13.81 1.24
N GLY A 58 2.41 -13.30 2.34
CA GLY A 58 3.15 -12.61 3.39
C GLY A 58 3.61 -11.20 3.02
N LEU A 59 3.41 -10.75 1.78
CA LEU A 59 3.83 -9.43 1.34
C LEU A 59 2.93 -8.33 1.90
N ILE A 60 3.56 -7.30 2.46
CA ILE A 60 2.84 -6.12 2.98
C ILE A 60 2.66 -5.09 1.86
N ILE A 61 1.69 -5.35 0.98
CA ILE A 61 1.33 -4.43 -0.10
C ILE A 61 0.06 -3.67 0.30
N PRO A 62 0.06 -2.32 0.21
CA PRO A 62 -1.16 -1.54 0.41
C PRO A 62 -2.27 -1.97 -0.54
N PHE A 63 -3.45 -2.21 0.02
CA PHE A 63 -4.62 -2.65 -0.74
C PHE A 63 -5.78 -1.71 -0.47
N VAL A 64 -6.44 -1.27 -1.53
CA VAL A 64 -7.67 -0.48 -1.49
C VAL A 64 -8.76 -1.33 -2.12
N LEU A 65 -9.81 -1.59 -1.36
CA LEU A 65 -11.03 -2.27 -1.85
C LEU A 65 -12.10 -1.23 -2.11
N GLU A 66 -12.68 -1.27 -3.30
CA GLU A 66 -13.73 -0.35 -3.72
C GLU A 66 -15.04 -1.09 -3.89
N SER A 67 -16.14 -0.49 -3.45
CA SER A 67 -17.49 -1.05 -3.68
C SER A 67 -18.54 0.04 -3.68
N SER A 68 -19.64 -0.20 -4.37
CA SER A 68 -20.88 0.59 -4.25
C SER A 68 -21.71 0.19 -3.03
N GLU A 69 -21.39 -0.94 -2.40
CA GLU A 69 -22.07 -1.44 -1.21
C GLU A 69 -21.21 -1.17 0.03
N ALA A 70 -21.68 -0.28 0.90
CA ALA A 70 -20.97 0.12 2.12
C ALA A 70 -20.76 -1.04 3.10
N SER A 71 -21.63 -2.06 3.09
CA SER A 71 -21.51 -3.30 3.87
C SER A 71 -20.22 -4.05 3.59
N ASN A 72 -19.66 -3.95 2.38
CA ASN A 72 -18.40 -4.58 1.98
C ASN A 72 -17.16 -4.02 2.71
N LYS A 73 -17.33 -2.99 3.52
CA LYS A 73 -16.27 -2.45 4.41
C LYS A 73 -15.73 -3.52 5.38
N VAL A 74 -16.54 -4.50 5.75
CA VAL A 74 -16.11 -5.61 6.63
C VAL A 74 -14.97 -6.41 5.99
N TYR A 75 -15.05 -6.71 4.70
CA TYR A 75 -14.04 -7.47 3.96
C TYR A 75 -12.72 -6.69 3.84
N ALA A 76 -12.80 -5.37 3.65
CA ALA A 76 -11.60 -4.53 3.67
C ALA A 76 -10.93 -4.55 5.05
N LYS A 77 -11.71 -4.53 6.14
CA LYS A 77 -11.19 -4.64 7.51
C LYS A 77 -10.48 -5.98 7.75
N GLU A 78 -11.09 -7.09 7.34
CA GLU A 78 -10.47 -8.43 7.44
C GLU A 78 -9.15 -8.54 6.69
N LEU A 79 -9.05 -7.91 5.51
CA LEU A 79 -7.83 -7.86 4.72
C LEU A 79 -6.78 -6.90 5.28
N GLY A 80 -7.07 -6.09 6.29
CA GLY A 80 -6.23 -4.96 6.68
C GLY A 80 -6.06 -3.94 5.54
N ALA A 81 -7.07 -3.84 4.67
CA ALA A 81 -7.11 -2.96 3.51
C ALA A 81 -7.85 -1.65 3.81
N SER A 82 -7.66 -0.65 2.96
CA SER A 82 -8.50 0.55 2.96
C SER A 82 -9.78 0.28 2.18
N PHE A 83 -10.91 0.83 2.65
CA PHE A 83 -12.18 0.78 1.93
C PHE A 83 -12.50 2.14 1.32
N ILE A 84 -13.11 2.14 0.12
CA ILE A 84 -13.67 3.32 -0.53
C ILE A 84 -15.07 2.97 -1.04
N ASP A 85 -16.04 3.80 -0.63
CA ASP A 85 -17.40 3.76 -1.17
C ASP A 85 -17.44 4.50 -2.51
N LYS A 86 -17.78 3.77 -3.58
CA LYS A 86 -17.88 4.34 -4.94
C LYS A 86 -19.05 5.32 -5.10
N ASN A 87 -20.05 5.25 -4.21
CA ASN A 87 -21.19 6.16 -4.19
C ASN A 87 -20.92 7.46 -3.39
N SER A 88 -19.75 7.55 -2.74
CA SER A 88 -19.38 8.76 -2.01
C SER A 88 -19.20 9.94 -2.97
N LYS A 89 -19.78 11.11 -2.61
CA LYS A 89 -19.56 12.35 -3.35
C LYS A 89 -18.08 12.76 -3.38
N SER A 90 -17.30 12.31 -2.42
CA SER A 90 -15.85 12.57 -2.30
C SER A 90 -14.99 11.43 -2.89
N TYR A 91 -15.57 10.47 -3.62
CA TYR A 91 -14.84 9.31 -4.12
C TYR A 91 -13.49 9.62 -4.80
N PRO A 92 -13.39 10.56 -5.77
CA PRO A 92 -12.09 10.86 -6.40
C PRO A 92 -11.06 11.43 -5.42
N GLN A 93 -11.50 12.26 -4.49
CA GLN A 93 -10.64 12.86 -3.46
C GLN A 93 -10.18 11.81 -2.45
N ASP A 94 -11.08 10.92 -2.04
CA ASP A 94 -10.78 9.83 -1.12
C ASP A 94 -9.80 8.84 -1.73
N LEU A 95 -10.00 8.47 -3.00
CA LEU A 95 -9.09 7.61 -3.74
C LEU A 95 -7.70 8.25 -3.85
N ARG A 96 -7.64 9.52 -4.27
CA ARG A 96 -6.38 10.27 -4.33
C ARG A 96 -5.68 10.31 -2.98
N LYS A 97 -6.42 10.59 -1.91
CA LYS A 97 -5.88 10.62 -0.53
C LYS A 97 -5.29 9.27 -0.14
N LYS A 98 -5.98 8.15 -0.43
CA LYS A 98 -5.48 6.80 -0.14
C LYS A 98 -4.21 6.48 -0.92
N ILE A 99 -4.17 6.81 -2.22
CA ILE A 99 -2.98 6.61 -3.06
C ILE A 99 -1.79 7.41 -2.50
N MET A 100 -1.99 8.69 -2.21
CA MET A 100 -0.93 9.55 -1.69
C MET A 100 -0.41 9.04 -0.34
N GLN A 101 -1.30 8.66 0.57
CA GLN A 101 -0.92 8.25 1.92
C GLN A 101 -0.39 6.81 2.02
N ARG A 102 -0.95 5.88 1.24
CA ARG A 102 -0.66 4.45 1.40
C ARG A 102 0.36 3.91 0.42
N PHE A 103 0.42 4.48 -0.81
CA PHE A 103 1.35 4.00 -1.84
C PHE A 103 2.69 4.75 -1.84
N GLY A 104 2.87 5.68 -0.91
CA GLY A 104 4.14 6.38 -0.71
C GLY A 104 4.34 7.64 -1.55
N PHE A 105 3.33 8.10 -2.31
CA PHE A 105 3.43 9.29 -3.16
C PHE A 105 3.34 10.62 -2.41
N GLY A 106 2.73 10.63 -1.22
CA GLY A 106 2.62 11.80 -0.38
C GLY A 106 3.81 11.97 0.57
N ASP A 107 3.63 12.89 1.52
CA ASP A 107 4.56 13.04 2.64
C ASP A 107 4.67 11.73 3.43
N PHE A 108 5.84 11.45 3.93
CA PHE A 108 6.04 10.31 4.80
C PHE A 108 5.78 10.73 6.25
N VAL A 109 4.66 10.26 6.77
CA VAL A 109 4.24 10.56 8.14
C VAL A 109 4.82 9.51 9.08
N ILE A 110 5.67 9.93 10.00
CA ILE A 110 6.20 9.10 11.08
C ILE A 110 5.17 9.11 12.22
N LEU A 111 4.76 7.91 12.61
CA LEU A 111 3.73 7.69 13.63
C LEU A 111 4.34 7.08 14.89
N ASN A 112 3.79 7.44 16.03
CA ASN A 112 3.96 6.65 17.24
C ASN A 112 3.34 5.26 17.03
N PRO A 113 4.07 4.16 17.24
CA PRO A 113 3.55 2.81 16.98
C PRO A 113 2.42 2.39 17.92
N GLN A 114 2.31 2.97 19.11
CA GLN A 114 1.29 2.67 20.13
C GLN A 114 0.04 3.54 19.92
N THR A 115 0.21 4.88 19.94
CA THR A 115 -0.92 5.83 19.89
C THR A 115 -1.43 6.10 18.47
N LYS A 116 -0.59 5.79 17.44
CA LYS A 116 -0.83 6.11 16.03
C LYS A 116 -0.87 7.61 15.71
N GLU A 117 -0.46 8.44 16.64
CA GLU A 117 -0.33 9.88 16.44
C GLU A 117 0.88 10.22 15.57
N GLU A 118 0.77 11.33 14.85
CA GLU A 118 1.86 11.86 14.04
C GLU A 118 2.95 12.46 14.95
N ILE A 119 4.18 11.95 14.83
CA ILE A 119 5.36 12.50 15.52
C ILE A 119 6.00 13.57 14.64
N MET A 120 6.21 13.25 13.37
CA MET A 120 6.79 14.16 12.40
C MET A 120 6.36 13.82 10.98
N ARG A 121 6.56 14.78 10.08
CA ARG A 121 6.26 14.67 8.67
C ARG A 121 7.48 14.95 7.84
N ILE A 122 7.77 14.06 6.89
CA ILE A 122 8.90 14.13 5.97
C ILE A 122 8.36 14.37 4.58
N LYS A 123 8.64 15.54 4.03
CA LYS A 123 8.08 16.00 2.75
C LYS A 123 8.87 15.46 1.55
N ASP A 124 10.18 15.45 1.66
CA ASP A 124 11.09 15.07 0.59
C ASP A 124 12.38 14.44 1.14
N LEU A 125 13.31 14.13 0.25
CA LEU A 125 14.58 13.48 0.61
C LEU A 125 15.51 14.38 1.41
N LYS A 126 15.51 15.69 1.18
CA LYS A 126 16.31 16.63 1.98
C LYS A 126 15.78 16.72 3.39
N ASP A 127 14.46 16.71 3.53
CA ASP A 127 13.81 16.72 4.83
C ASP A 127 14.06 15.40 5.58
N LEU A 128 14.03 14.25 4.88
CA LEU A 128 14.41 12.96 5.45
C LEU A 128 15.86 12.97 5.97
N GLN A 129 16.81 13.46 5.16
CA GLN A 129 18.22 13.54 5.55
C GLN A 129 18.43 14.34 6.84
N LYS A 130 17.65 15.42 7.02
CA LYS A 130 17.73 16.26 8.23
C LYS A 130 17.08 15.61 9.46
N LYS A 131 16.05 14.81 9.26
CA LYS A 131 15.17 14.31 10.32
C LYS A 131 15.37 12.84 10.68
N VAL A 132 16.05 12.06 9.84
CA VAL A 132 16.16 10.60 10.03
C VAL A 132 16.70 10.21 11.40
N PHE A 133 17.69 10.94 11.91
CA PHE A 133 18.29 10.69 13.24
C PHE A 133 17.43 11.21 14.41
N GLN A 134 16.31 11.86 14.13
CA GLN A 134 15.36 12.34 15.13
C GLN A 134 14.14 11.42 15.24
N ILE A 135 14.05 10.37 14.38
CA ILE A 135 12.98 9.41 14.44
C ILE A 135 13.21 8.50 15.66
N PRO A 136 12.22 8.38 16.58
CA PRO A 136 12.33 7.45 17.69
C PRO A 136 12.51 6.01 17.20
N ASP A 137 13.33 5.22 17.90
CA ASP A 137 13.69 3.85 17.52
C ASP A 137 12.44 2.96 17.31
N ASP A 138 11.47 3.01 18.23
CA ASP A 138 10.21 2.25 18.09
C ASP A 138 9.45 2.62 16.81
N SER A 139 9.45 3.90 16.45
CA SER A 139 8.82 4.38 15.21
C SER A 139 9.61 3.96 13.99
N LEU A 140 10.94 4.00 14.07
CA LEU A 140 11.82 3.54 13.00
C LEU A 140 11.58 2.04 12.70
N VAL A 141 11.62 1.19 13.73
CA VAL A 141 11.32 -0.25 13.62
C VAL A 141 9.91 -0.49 13.08
N TYR A 142 8.91 0.24 13.59
CA TYR A 142 7.53 0.15 13.11
C TYR A 142 7.41 0.43 11.61
N HIS A 143 8.09 1.46 11.12
CA HIS A 143 8.01 1.85 9.71
C HIS A 143 8.87 0.96 8.81
N LEU A 144 10.03 0.50 9.26
CA LEU A 144 10.89 -0.43 8.53
C LEU A 144 10.20 -1.79 8.34
N SER A 145 9.68 -2.40 9.42
CA SER A 145 9.00 -3.69 9.38
C SER A 145 7.77 -3.73 8.46
N ARG A 146 7.23 -2.57 8.08
CA ARG A 146 6.08 -2.41 7.18
C ARG A 146 6.44 -1.91 5.79
N ASN A 147 7.73 -1.86 5.46
CA ASN A 147 8.25 -1.36 4.18
C ASN A 147 7.80 0.08 3.84
N HIS A 148 7.53 0.92 4.86
CA HIS A 148 7.09 2.29 4.61
C HIS A 148 8.21 3.14 4.00
N PHE A 149 9.44 3.00 4.49
CA PHE A 149 10.61 3.67 3.91
C PHE A 149 10.88 3.20 2.48
N SER A 150 10.89 1.89 2.25
CA SER A 150 11.07 1.33 0.92
C SER A 150 10.06 1.91 -0.08
N ARG A 151 8.77 1.96 0.27
CA ARG A 151 7.73 2.58 -0.59
C ARG A 151 7.94 4.07 -0.83
N PHE A 152 8.37 4.82 0.21
CA PHE A 152 8.70 6.24 0.07
C PHE A 152 9.82 6.47 -0.95
N PHE A 153 10.84 5.64 -0.95
CA PHE A 153 11.92 5.69 -1.95
C PHE A 153 11.48 5.21 -3.34
N TYR A 154 10.74 4.10 -3.42
CA TYR A 154 10.22 3.58 -4.69
C TYR A 154 9.34 4.59 -5.42
N SER A 155 8.44 5.27 -4.71
CA SER A 155 7.54 6.28 -5.30
C SER A 155 8.30 7.48 -5.87
N ARG A 156 9.55 7.67 -5.46
CA ARG A 156 10.48 8.73 -5.93
C ARG A 156 11.53 8.21 -6.90
N ALA A 157 11.34 6.97 -7.41
CA ALA A 157 12.24 6.29 -8.34
C ALA A 157 13.67 6.09 -7.80
N MET A 158 13.82 6.03 -6.49
CA MET A 158 15.09 5.73 -5.83
C MET A 158 15.17 4.23 -5.51
N PHE A 159 15.37 3.42 -6.54
CA PHE A 159 15.32 1.97 -6.44
C PHE A 159 16.41 1.35 -5.56
N PRO A 160 17.71 1.74 -5.66
CA PRO A 160 18.74 1.11 -4.85
C PRO A 160 18.48 1.20 -3.34
N PRO A 161 18.26 2.39 -2.73
CA PRO A 161 17.96 2.47 -1.31
C PRO A 161 16.61 1.81 -0.95
N ALA A 162 15.62 1.82 -1.85
CA ALA A 162 14.36 1.15 -1.61
C ALA A 162 14.53 -0.37 -1.47
N GLU A 163 15.36 -0.99 -2.32
CA GLU A 163 15.65 -2.43 -2.27
C GLU A 163 16.42 -2.83 -1.01
N VAL A 164 17.40 -2.02 -0.61
CA VAL A 164 18.15 -2.24 0.63
C VAL A 164 17.20 -2.24 1.83
N LEU A 165 16.37 -1.20 1.94
CA LEU A 165 15.46 -1.03 3.08
C LEU A 165 14.32 -2.06 3.10
N LYS A 166 13.93 -2.62 1.95
CA LYS A 166 12.94 -3.68 1.87
C LYS A 166 13.43 -5.00 2.49
N ARG A 167 14.75 -5.21 2.53
CA ARG A 167 15.39 -6.44 3.00
C ARG A 167 15.92 -6.32 4.44
N VAL A 168 15.76 -5.16 5.08
CA VAL A 168 16.22 -4.97 6.46
C VAL A 168 15.39 -5.85 7.38
N ASP A 169 16.04 -6.81 8.02
CA ASP A 169 15.47 -7.53 9.15
C ASP A 169 15.58 -6.65 10.39
N VAL A 170 14.44 -6.30 10.96
CA VAL A 170 14.37 -5.44 12.14
C VAL A 170 14.42 -6.24 13.45
N SER A 171 14.47 -7.57 13.39
CA SER A 171 14.60 -8.43 14.57
C SER A 171 15.91 -8.23 15.31
N ASP A 172 16.96 -7.83 14.59
CA ASP A 172 18.29 -7.58 15.13
C ASP A 172 18.44 -6.23 15.85
N TYR A 173 17.40 -5.39 15.82
CA TYR A 173 17.40 -4.05 16.43
C TYR A 173 16.54 -3.98 17.72
N LYS A 174 16.52 -5.07 18.48
CA LYS A 174 15.86 -5.11 19.79
C LYS A 174 16.84 -4.97 20.92
#